data_e7a294427900bb3f9b01a669141d7db9
#
_entry.id   e7a294427900bb3f9b01a669141d7db9
#
_cell.length_a   1.000
_cell.length_b   1.000
_cell.length_c   1.000
_cell.angle_alpha   90.00
_cell.angle_beta   90.00
_cell.angle_gamma   90.00
#
_symmetry.space_group_name_H-M   'P 1'
#
loop_
_entity.id
_entity.type
_entity.pdbx_description
1 polymer ?
#
loop_
_entity_poly.entity_id
_entity_poly.type
_entity_poly.pdbx_seq_one_letter_code
_entity_poly.pdbx_strand_id
1 'polypeptide(L)'
;LEELYEEGKIRAIGVSNFYPDRLVDICSFARIKPMVDQVEVHPFHQQAEAKMWMDKYGVQIEAWAPFGEGRGDMFQNPVLNEIGAKYGKSAAQVILRWHLQRGVVVIPKSAHIERMQENLNVFDFTLSEEDMANIAALDTKTSAFFSHYDPAMVEWFVNMVEERKKN
;
A
#
# COMPACT_ATOMS: atom_id res chain seq x y z
N LEU A 1 15.40 10.24 -13.95
CA LEU A 1 15.66 9.71 -12.61
C LEU A 1 16.90 8.82 -12.56
N GLU A 2 17.11 7.94 -13.55
CA GLU A 2 18.27 7.04 -13.58
C GLU A 2 19.61 7.81 -13.52
N GLU A 3 19.75 8.92 -14.27
CA GLU A 3 20.93 9.79 -14.21
C GLU A 3 21.17 10.35 -12.81
N LEU A 4 20.10 10.81 -12.14
CA LEU A 4 20.21 11.33 -10.76
C LEU A 4 20.62 10.25 -9.75
N TYR A 5 20.19 9.01 -9.98
CA TYR A 5 20.60 7.87 -9.18
C TYR A 5 22.09 7.54 -9.41
N GLU A 6 22.54 7.50 -10.66
CA GLU A 6 23.94 7.26 -11.01
C GLU A 6 24.88 8.37 -10.51
N GLU A 7 24.43 9.63 -10.50
CA GLU A 7 25.14 10.76 -9.91
C GLU A 7 25.10 10.77 -8.37
N GLY A 8 24.44 9.81 -7.73
CA GLY A 8 24.30 9.72 -6.27
C GLY A 8 23.45 10.82 -5.63
N LYS A 9 22.68 11.58 -6.43
CA LYS A 9 21.78 12.64 -5.95
C LYS A 9 20.51 12.09 -5.29
N ILE A 10 20.07 10.90 -5.69
CA ILE A 10 18.97 10.17 -5.07
C ILE A 10 19.43 8.74 -4.75
N ARG A 11 18.88 8.16 -3.69
CA ARG A 11 19.27 6.84 -3.20
C ARG A 11 18.45 5.69 -3.77
N ALA A 12 17.27 5.98 -4.30
CA ALA A 12 16.35 5.00 -4.84
C ALA A 12 15.44 5.64 -5.88
N ILE A 13 14.97 4.82 -6.81
CA ILE A 13 13.96 5.17 -7.81
C ILE A 13 12.74 4.31 -7.52
N GLY A 14 11.55 4.90 -7.57
CA GLY A 14 10.30 4.18 -7.38
C GLY A 14 9.27 4.58 -8.42
N VAL A 15 8.22 3.78 -8.46
CA VAL A 15 7.01 4.01 -9.25
C VAL A 15 5.79 3.98 -8.34
N SER A 16 4.63 4.37 -8.86
CA SER A 16 3.37 4.30 -8.13
C SER A 16 2.26 3.80 -9.03
N ASN A 17 1.45 2.87 -8.51
CA ASN A 17 0.33 2.26 -9.23
C ASN A 17 0.75 1.54 -10.53
N PHE A 18 1.94 0.93 -10.52
CA PHE A 18 2.39 0.03 -11.56
C PHE A 18 1.92 -1.39 -11.21
N TYR A 19 0.79 -1.75 -11.77
CA TYR A 19 0.24 -3.09 -11.61
C TYR A 19 1.07 -4.13 -12.37
N PRO A 20 0.87 -5.45 -12.16
CA PRO A 20 1.81 -6.47 -12.59
C PRO A 20 2.32 -6.37 -14.04
N ASP A 21 1.46 -6.05 -14.98
CA ASP A 21 1.80 -5.90 -16.39
C ASP A 21 2.76 -4.72 -16.62
N ARG A 22 2.47 -3.55 -16.05
CA ARG A 22 3.31 -2.36 -16.15
C ARG A 22 4.61 -2.51 -15.36
N LEU A 23 4.56 -3.18 -14.21
CA LEU A 23 5.74 -3.46 -13.40
C LEU A 23 6.72 -4.36 -14.17
N VAL A 24 6.22 -5.44 -14.77
CA VAL A 24 7.04 -6.36 -15.57
C VAL A 24 7.64 -5.63 -16.77
N ASP A 25 6.84 -4.80 -17.44
CA ASP A 25 7.28 -4.00 -18.59
C ASP A 25 8.45 -3.08 -18.19
N ILE A 26 8.26 -2.22 -17.18
CA ILE A 26 9.33 -1.31 -16.75
C ILE A 26 10.56 -2.05 -16.22
N CYS A 27 10.38 -3.14 -15.47
CA CYS A 27 11.50 -3.94 -14.97
C CYS A 27 12.28 -4.65 -16.09
N SER A 28 11.65 -4.89 -17.25
CA SER A 28 12.28 -5.54 -18.39
C SER A 28 13.06 -4.58 -19.28
N PHE A 29 12.64 -3.32 -19.36
CA PHE A 29 13.20 -2.36 -20.32
C PHE A 29 13.96 -1.20 -19.68
N ALA A 30 13.72 -0.88 -18.39
CA ALA A 30 14.51 0.14 -17.69
C ALA A 30 15.94 -0.34 -17.45
N ARG A 31 16.89 0.56 -17.58
CA ARG A 31 18.30 0.32 -17.27
C ARG A 31 18.50 0.09 -15.77
N ILE A 32 17.80 0.85 -14.95
CA ILE A 32 17.76 0.72 -13.50
C ILE A 32 16.30 0.42 -13.10
N LYS A 33 16.07 -0.77 -12.56
CA LYS A 33 14.75 -1.18 -12.12
C LYS A 33 14.24 -0.30 -10.98
N PRO A 34 12.92 -0.04 -10.89
CA PRO A 34 12.35 0.60 -9.71
C PRO A 34 12.63 -0.25 -8.47
N MET A 35 12.92 0.40 -7.35
CA MET A 35 13.20 -0.24 -6.07
C MET A 35 11.97 -0.29 -5.18
N VAL A 36 11.00 0.60 -5.44
CA VAL A 36 9.74 0.70 -4.71
C VAL A 36 8.60 0.83 -5.71
N ASP A 37 7.47 0.17 -5.43
CA ASP A 37 6.19 0.46 -6.06
C ASP A 37 5.16 0.75 -4.98
N GLN A 38 4.64 2.00 -4.99
CA GLN A 38 3.64 2.46 -4.04
C GLN A 38 2.25 2.25 -4.62
N VAL A 39 1.47 1.34 -4.03
CA VAL A 39 0.15 0.95 -4.49
C VAL A 39 -0.88 1.02 -3.37
N GLU A 40 -2.18 1.06 -3.73
CA GLU A 40 -3.26 0.90 -2.75
C GLU A 40 -3.16 -0.48 -2.09
N VAL A 41 -2.96 -0.52 -0.76
CA VAL A 41 -3.03 -1.78 0.00
C VAL A 41 -3.72 -1.55 1.33
N HIS A 42 -4.74 -2.33 1.61
CA HIS A 42 -5.45 -2.39 2.88
C HIS A 42 -6.18 -3.74 3.01
N PRO A 43 -6.77 -4.10 4.17
CA PRO A 43 -7.40 -5.41 4.36
C PRO A 43 -8.44 -5.82 3.32
N PHE A 44 -9.14 -4.86 2.69
CA PHE A 44 -10.15 -5.13 1.67
C PHE A 44 -9.61 -5.11 0.23
N HIS A 45 -8.36 -4.68 0.03
CA HIS A 45 -7.65 -4.68 -1.25
C HIS A 45 -6.18 -5.02 -1.03
N GLN A 46 -5.86 -6.31 -0.98
CA GLN A 46 -4.61 -6.79 -0.39
C GLN A 46 -3.44 -6.88 -1.37
N GLN A 47 -3.67 -6.74 -2.66
CA GLN A 47 -2.63 -6.77 -3.70
C GLN A 47 -1.72 -8.03 -3.66
N ALA A 48 -2.30 -9.20 -3.35
CA ALA A 48 -1.51 -10.43 -3.19
C ALA A 48 -0.76 -10.82 -4.48
N GLU A 49 -1.42 -10.70 -5.63
CA GLU A 49 -0.79 -10.96 -6.94
C GLU A 49 0.28 -9.92 -7.27
N ALA A 50 -0.02 -8.64 -7.10
CA ALA A 50 0.95 -7.58 -7.36
C ALA A 50 2.19 -7.74 -6.48
N LYS A 51 2.00 -8.06 -5.19
CA LYS A 51 3.11 -8.34 -4.27
C LYS A 51 3.98 -9.51 -4.74
N MET A 52 3.39 -10.59 -5.21
CA MET A 52 4.14 -11.73 -5.74
C MET A 52 5.06 -11.31 -6.91
N TRP A 53 4.56 -10.46 -7.82
CA TRP A 53 5.37 -9.94 -8.92
C TRP A 53 6.44 -8.96 -8.46
N MET A 54 6.13 -8.08 -7.49
CA MET A 54 7.11 -7.18 -6.87
C MET A 54 8.23 -7.97 -6.19
N ASP A 55 7.89 -8.97 -5.40
CA ASP A 55 8.88 -9.86 -4.73
C ASP A 55 9.79 -10.55 -5.76
N LYS A 56 9.23 -11.05 -6.85
CA LYS A 56 9.98 -11.70 -7.94
C LYS A 56 11.01 -10.77 -8.58
N TYR A 57 10.71 -9.49 -8.72
CA TYR A 57 11.61 -8.50 -9.32
C TYR A 57 12.47 -7.76 -8.30
N GLY A 58 12.32 -8.03 -7.01
CA GLY A 58 13.03 -7.35 -5.93
C GLY A 58 12.56 -5.91 -5.71
N VAL A 59 11.29 -5.61 -6.00
CA VAL A 59 10.67 -4.30 -5.82
C VAL A 59 9.92 -4.27 -4.49
N GLN A 60 10.24 -3.31 -3.62
CA GLN A 60 9.57 -3.14 -2.34
C GLN A 60 8.16 -2.58 -2.54
N ILE A 61 7.17 -3.30 -2.03
CA ILE A 61 5.79 -2.80 -1.98
C ILE A 61 5.64 -1.78 -0.85
N GLU A 62 5.02 -0.63 -1.16
CA GLU A 62 4.62 0.39 -0.19
C GLU A 62 3.13 0.66 -0.32
N ALA A 63 2.44 0.73 0.82
CA ALA A 63 0.99 0.94 0.86
C ALA A 63 0.65 2.43 0.96
N TRP A 64 0.02 2.99 -0.07
CA TRP A 64 -0.78 4.20 0.14
C TRP A 64 -2.19 3.79 0.63
N ALA A 65 -2.86 4.69 1.33
CA ALA A 65 -4.16 4.45 1.98
C ALA A 65 -4.20 3.14 2.80
N PRO A 66 -3.25 2.88 3.74
CA PRO A 66 -3.23 1.63 4.51
C PRO A 66 -4.51 1.40 5.33
N PHE A 67 -5.28 2.46 5.56
CA PHE A 67 -6.58 2.44 6.22
C PHE A 67 -7.76 2.70 5.26
N GLY A 68 -7.57 2.60 3.94
CA GLY A 68 -8.61 2.91 2.95
C GLY A 68 -9.19 4.32 3.07
N GLU A 69 -8.46 5.26 3.70
CA GLU A 69 -8.96 6.59 4.09
C GLU A 69 -10.25 6.53 4.94
N GLY A 70 -10.41 5.47 5.74
CA GLY A 70 -11.58 5.23 6.58
C GLY A 70 -12.83 4.73 5.83
N ARG A 71 -12.71 4.43 4.54
CA ARG A 71 -13.80 3.88 3.74
C ARG A 71 -14.12 2.43 4.14
N GLY A 72 -15.34 2.00 3.89
CA GLY A 72 -15.78 0.63 4.11
C GLY A 72 -15.84 0.23 5.58
N ASP A 73 -16.05 1.19 6.49
CA ASP A 73 -16.13 0.97 7.95
C ASP A 73 -14.99 0.13 8.52
N MET A 74 -13.78 0.29 7.96
CA MET A 74 -12.62 -0.52 8.26
C MET A 74 -12.29 -0.57 9.76
N PHE A 75 -12.38 0.57 10.45
CA PHE A 75 -12.13 0.65 11.88
C PHE A 75 -13.23 0.02 12.76
N GLN A 76 -14.43 -0.21 12.21
CA GLN A 76 -15.54 -0.88 12.85
C GLN A 76 -15.68 -2.35 12.43
N ASN A 77 -14.81 -2.83 11.54
CA ASN A 77 -14.87 -4.21 11.08
C ASN A 77 -14.73 -5.19 12.26
N PRO A 78 -15.69 -6.12 12.46
CA PRO A 78 -15.71 -7.00 13.63
C PRO A 78 -14.49 -7.91 13.71
N VAL A 79 -14.00 -8.45 12.58
CA VAL A 79 -12.83 -9.32 12.55
C VAL A 79 -11.58 -8.56 13.02
N LEU A 80 -11.35 -7.34 12.54
CA LEU A 80 -10.20 -6.53 12.94
C LEU A 80 -10.28 -6.12 14.42
N ASN A 81 -11.48 -5.82 14.93
CA ASN A 81 -11.67 -5.49 16.34
C ASN A 81 -11.53 -6.70 17.26
N GLU A 82 -12.03 -7.88 16.88
CA GLU A 82 -11.86 -9.12 17.63
C GLU A 82 -10.38 -9.51 17.72
N ILE A 83 -9.64 -9.40 16.61
CA ILE A 83 -8.19 -9.61 16.61
C ILE A 83 -7.51 -8.59 17.53
N GLY A 84 -7.85 -7.32 17.41
CA GLY A 84 -7.30 -6.26 18.26
C GLY A 84 -7.51 -6.53 19.74
N ALA A 85 -8.69 -6.98 20.14
CA ALA A 85 -9.02 -7.31 21.51
C ALA A 85 -8.10 -8.40 22.11
N LYS A 86 -7.67 -9.40 21.32
CA LYS A 86 -6.72 -10.45 21.76
C LYS A 86 -5.38 -9.87 22.23
N TYR A 87 -4.94 -8.78 21.63
CA TYR A 87 -3.63 -8.15 21.86
C TYR A 87 -3.72 -6.83 22.64
N GLY A 88 -4.92 -6.37 23.01
CA GLY A 88 -5.13 -5.04 23.61
C GLY A 88 -4.78 -3.91 22.65
N LYS A 89 -5.04 -4.09 21.35
CA LYS A 89 -4.72 -3.16 20.26
C LYS A 89 -5.98 -2.70 19.52
N SER A 90 -5.91 -1.53 18.91
CA SER A 90 -6.97 -1.05 18.02
C SER A 90 -6.94 -1.74 16.66
N ALA A 91 -8.05 -1.66 15.91
CA ALA A 91 -8.10 -2.11 14.52
C ALA A 91 -7.02 -1.43 13.65
N ALA A 92 -6.70 -0.16 13.88
CA ALA A 92 -5.64 0.55 13.18
C ALA A 92 -4.26 -0.11 13.41
N GLN A 93 -3.94 -0.44 14.66
CA GLN A 93 -2.70 -1.13 15.00
C GLN A 93 -2.64 -2.54 14.40
N VAL A 94 -3.75 -3.28 14.40
CA VAL A 94 -3.85 -4.59 13.74
C VAL A 94 -3.55 -4.47 12.25
N ILE A 95 -4.15 -3.51 11.57
CA ILE A 95 -3.94 -3.27 10.13
C ILE A 95 -2.47 -2.95 9.85
N LEU A 96 -1.85 -2.06 10.61
CA LEU A 96 -0.44 -1.72 10.42
C LEU A 96 0.47 -2.93 10.69
N ARG A 97 0.22 -3.67 11.76
CA ARG A 97 0.99 -4.89 12.07
C ARG A 97 0.87 -5.94 10.97
N TRP A 98 -0.34 -6.14 10.44
CA TRP A 98 -0.59 -7.02 9.31
C TRP A 98 0.21 -6.64 8.06
N HIS A 99 0.27 -5.34 7.71
CA HIS A 99 1.12 -4.89 6.62
C HIS A 99 2.60 -5.23 6.86
N LEU A 100 3.11 -4.89 8.05
CA LEU A 100 4.52 -5.13 8.40
C LEU A 100 4.88 -6.62 8.34
N GLN A 101 4.01 -7.51 8.83
CA GLN A 101 4.23 -8.95 8.77
C GLN A 101 4.22 -9.51 7.34
N ARG A 102 3.56 -8.82 6.41
CA ARG A 102 3.61 -9.13 4.98
C ARG A 102 4.80 -8.50 4.24
N GLY A 103 5.67 -7.78 4.93
CA GLY A 103 6.77 -7.05 4.32
C GLY A 103 6.32 -5.84 3.51
N VAL A 104 5.16 -5.24 3.83
CA VAL A 104 4.62 -4.04 3.19
C VAL A 104 5.01 -2.81 4.01
N VAL A 105 5.68 -1.86 3.39
CA VAL A 105 5.94 -0.54 3.99
C VAL A 105 4.65 0.26 4.05
N VAL A 106 4.41 0.97 5.16
CA VAL A 106 3.19 1.74 5.38
C VAL A 106 3.49 3.19 5.69
N ILE A 107 2.66 4.10 5.18
CA ILE A 107 2.75 5.54 5.38
C ILE A 107 1.44 6.09 5.97
N PRO A 108 1.07 5.72 7.22
CA PRO A 108 -0.18 6.14 7.83
C PRO A 108 -0.14 7.65 8.12
N LYS A 109 -1.10 8.39 7.57
CA LYS A 109 -1.24 9.82 7.81
C LYS A 109 -2.07 10.08 9.07
N SER A 110 -1.58 10.94 9.94
CA SER A 110 -2.36 11.53 11.03
C SER A 110 -1.96 12.99 11.29
N ALA A 111 -2.92 13.79 11.76
CA ALA A 111 -2.70 15.14 12.28
C ALA A 111 -2.81 15.19 13.83
N HIS A 112 -3.07 14.05 14.47
CA HIS A 112 -3.24 13.93 15.93
C HIS A 112 -2.05 13.19 16.52
N ILE A 113 -1.40 13.77 17.52
CA ILE A 113 -0.20 13.21 18.15
C ILE A 113 -0.49 11.83 18.76
N GLU A 114 -1.63 11.67 19.41
CA GLU A 114 -2.03 10.41 20.05
C GLU A 114 -2.14 9.28 19.02
N ARG A 115 -2.71 9.56 17.85
CA ARG A 115 -2.80 8.59 16.75
C ARG A 115 -1.44 8.30 16.11
N MET A 116 -0.53 9.27 16.05
CA MET A 116 0.83 9.03 15.58
C MET A 116 1.57 8.07 16.52
N GLN A 117 1.43 8.28 17.84
CA GLN A 117 1.98 7.37 18.86
C GLN A 117 1.36 5.97 18.77
N GLU A 118 0.04 5.89 18.63
CA GLU A 118 -0.68 4.65 18.43
C GLU A 118 -0.20 3.89 17.19
N ASN A 119 -0.08 4.58 16.06
CA ASN A 119 0.41 3.99 14.80
C ASN A 119 1.86 3.49 14.90
N LEU A 120 2.69 4.11 15.74
CA LEU A 120 4.05 3.67 15.98
C LEU A 120 4.12 2.45 16.94
N ASN A 121 3.13 2.30 17.84
CA ASN A 121 3.08 1.26 18.85
C ASN A 121 2.54 -0.08 18.29
N VAL A 122 3.23 -0.63 17.28
CA VAL A 122 2.84 -1.85 16.55
C VAL A 122 3.96 -2.91 16.50
N PHE A 123 5.06 -2.68 17.20
CA PHE A 123 6.21 -3.58 17.19
C PHE A 123 6.28 -4.53 18.41
N ASP A 124 5.40 -4.35 19.38
CA ASP A 124 5.35 -5.06 20.66
C ASP A 124 4.43 -6.30 20.65
N PHE A 125 3.80 -6.61 19.52
CA PHE A 125 2.97 -7.79 19.33
C PHE A 125 3.13 -8.39 17.93
N THR A 126 2.67 -9.63 17.77
CA THR A 126 2.70 -10.35 16.48
C THR A 126 1.36 -11.04 16.27
N LEU A 127 0.76 -10.84 15.10
CA LEU A 127 -0.47 -11.53 14.70
C LEU A 127 -0.16 -13.01 14.45
N SER A 128 -1.03 -13.90 14.94
CA SER A 128 -0.93 -15.33 14.68
C SER A 128 -1.20 -15.64 13.19
N GLU A 129 -0.85 -16.87 12.77
CA GLU A 129 -1.19 -17.34 11.42
C GLU A 129 -2.70 -17.37 11.18
N GLU A 130 -3.47 -17.71 12.21
CA GLU A 130 -4.94 -17.68 12.18
C GLU A 130 -5.47 -16.24 11.97
N ASP A 131 -4.92 -15.27 12.71
CA ASP A 131 -5.30 -13.87 12.56
C ASP A 131 -4.95 -13.34 11.16
N MET A 132 -3.77 -13.70 10.66
CA MET A 132 -3.34 -13.35 9.28
C MET A 132 -4.28 -13.96 8.23
N ALA A 133 -4.73 -15.21 8.42
CA ALA A 133 -5.69 -15.87 7.53
C ALA A 133 -7.09 -15.22 7.60
N ASN A 134 -7.55 -14.86 8.81
CA ASN A 134 -8.82 -14.15 8.99
C ASN A 134 -8.81 -12.78 8.30
N ILE A 135 -7.70 -12.05 8.38
CA ILE A 135 -7.55 -10.79 7.64
C ILE A 135 -7.47 -11.05 6.13
N ALA A 136 -6.78 -12.10 5.70
CA ALA A 136 -6.70 -12.46 4.28
C ALA A 136 -8.08 -12.74 3.66
N ALA A 137 -9.01 -13.29 4.43
CA ALA A 137 -10.38 -13.54 4.01
C ALA A 137 -11.23 -12.27 3.78
N LEU A 138 -10.77 -11.10 4.23
CA LEU A 138 -11.45 -9.82 4.01
C LEU A 138 -11.21 -9.22 2.62
N ASP A 139 -10.30 -9.80 1.81
CA ASP A 139 -9.92 -9.27 0.51
C ASP A 139 -11.07 -9.31 -0.49
N THR A 140 -11.57 -8.14 -0.87
CA THR A 140 -12.59 -8.00 -1.93
C THR A 140 -11.99 -7.94 -3.32
N LYS A 141 -10.67 -7.77 -3.42
CA LYS A 141 -9.91 -7.56 -4.68
C LYS A 141 -10.38 -6.33 -5.46
N THR A 142 -11.01 -5.41 -4.79
CA THR A 142 -11.59 -4.21 -5.40
C THR A 142 -11.02 -2.96 -4.72
N SER A 143 -10.54 -2.02 -5.53
CA SER A 143 -10.08 -0.71 -5.03
C SER A 143 -11.23 0.02 -4.32
N ALA A 144 -10.91 0.68 -3.21
CA ALA A 144 -11.83 1.58 -2.52
C ALA A 144 -11.99 2.93 -3.24
N PHE A 145 -11.19 3.19 -4.28
CA PHE A 145 -11.12 4.47 -4.98
C PHE A 145 -11.50 4.34 -6.45
N PHE A 146 -10.67 3.69 -7.25
CA PHE A 146 -10.87 3.49 -8.70
C PHE A 146 -9.91 2.43 -9.23
N SER A 147 -10.18 1.88 -10.40
CA SER A 147 -9.28 0.93 -11.04
C SER A 147 -8.20 1.63 -11.85
N HIS A 148 -6.93 1.34 -11.57
CA HIS A 148 -5.79 1.78 -12.38
C HIS A 148 -5.66 1.00 -13.70
N TYR A 149 -6.46 -0.04 -13.91
CA TYR A 149 -6.59 -0.74 -15.20
C TYR A 149 -7.59 -0.06 -16.14
N ASP A 150 -8.39 0.90 -15.64
CA ASP A 150 -9.39 1.59 -16.44
C ASP A 150 -8.75 2.70 -17.27
N PRO A 151 -8.73 2.62 -18.61
CA PRO A 151 -8.16 3.65 -19.46
C PRO A 151 -8.84 5.02 -19.29
N ALA A 152 -10.14 5.03 -18.96
CA ALA A 152 -10.87 6.28 -18.75
C ALA A 152 -10.34 7.05 -17.54
N MET A 153 -9.86 6.33 -16.51
CA MET A 153 -9.21 6.97 -15.36
C MET A 153 -7.86 7.59 -15.75
N VAL A 154 -7.12 6.95 -16.64
CA VAL A 154 -5.86 7.51 -17.15
C VAL A 154 -6.13 8.80 -17.93
N GLU A 155 -7.12 8.81 -18.83
CA GLU A 155 -7.53 10.00 -19.57
C GLU A 155 -7.99 11.12 -18.63
N TRP A 156 -8.76 10.79 -17.61
CA TRP A 156 -9.22 11.76 -16.61
C TRP A 156 -8.04 12.43 -15.88
N PHE A 157 -7.04 11.67 -15.46
CA PHE A 157 -5.83 12.20 -14.81
C PHE A 157 -5.03 13.10 -15.77
N VAL A 158 -4.86 12.68 -17.02
CA VAL A 158 -4.17 13.50 -18.04
C VAL A 158 -4.87 14.84 -18.22
N ASN A 159 -6.19 14.81 -18.38
CA ASN A 159 -6.98 16.04 -18.55
C ASN A 159 -6.87 16.97 -17.32
N MET A 160 -6.93 16.43 -16.11
CA MET A 160 -6.74 17.19 -14.88
C MET A 160 -5.36 17.86 -14.80
N VAL A 161 -4.30 17.18 -15.25
CA VAL A 161 -2.94 17.76 -15.29
C VAL A 161 -2.86 18.89 -16.32
N GLU A 162 -3.45 18.70 -17.51
CA GLU A 162 -3.47 19.73 -18.55
C GLU A 162 -4.26 20.97 -18.13
N GLU A 163 -5.37 20.81 -17.42
CA GLU A 163 -6.13 21.93 -16.86
C GLU A 163 -5.33 22.73 -15.84
N ARG A 164 -4.56 22.04 -14.96
CA ARG A 164 -3.70 22.71 -13.97
C ARG A 164 -2.55 23.49 -14.58
N LYS A 165 -2.06 23.12 -15.76
CA LYS A 165 -1.02 23.86 -16.48
C LYS A 165 -1.52 25.17 -17.10
N LYS A 166 -2.83 25.31 -17.25
CA LYS A 166 -3.46 26.50 -17.85
C LYS A 166 -3.79 27.58 -16.83
N ASN A 167 -3.74 27.24 -15.52
CA ASN A 167 -3.96 28.15 -14.40
C ASN A 167 -2.64 28.45 -13.67
#